data_82813f7fad955df67d6a69fe1baa2ad8
#
_entry.id   82813f7fad955df67d6a69fe1baa2ad8
#
_cell.length_a   1.000
_cell.length_b   1.000
_cell.length_c   1.000
_cell.angle_alpha   90.00
_cell.angle_beta   90.00
_cell.angle_gamma   90.00
#
_symmetry.space_group_name_H-M   'P 1'
#
loop_
_entity.id
_entity.type
_entity.pdbx_description
1 polymer ?
#
loop_
_entity_poly.entity_id
_entity_poly.type
_entity_poly.pdbx_seq_one_letter_code
_entity_poly.pdbx_strand_id
1 'polypeptide(L)'
;VAEDEPDSGAPGTQAGPYEGPRATDFTPEPDHSDDPGYITRTRFLATVAIAGGGILTAAILVPVVGFAVANPLKSEQWRWVDIGPASDFLKNAPPYANATPSTKIGEVTSLAVAGTNPEADRRIYLMFGLVDPSAKPIPGPNESTAAFNARFKAWAAGLTAADMDTLAIWNRCAHLGCPVAYAAGSQGFICPCHGGAYDSRGLVIGGPPPRPLDRLDVKIVDQSQQYSAADVAAGKDRLSLQQAVATSSSPKVRMLVGKAYSISAEQEPFPLHSPGEPVTGALSNLYPFV
;
A
#
# COMPACT_ATOMS: atom_id res chain seq x y z
N VAL A 1 74.85 7.76 -23.97
CA VAL A 1 75.85 7.94 -22.92
C VAL A 1 75.37 7.15 -21.75
N ALA A 2 75.97 5.97 -21.50
CA ALA A 2 75.77 5.11 -20.36
C ALA A 2 76.62 5.68 -19.22
N GLU A 3 76.05 5.79 -18.04
CA GLU A 3 76.78 6.03 -16.80
C GLU A 3 76.67 4.77 -15.94
N ASP A 4 77.85 4.19 -15.72
CA ASP A 4 78.10 3.06 -14.82
C ASP A 4 77.90 3.50 -13.37
N GLU A 5 77.02 2.77 -12.64
CA GLU A 5 77.01 2.81 -11.15
C GLU A 5 77.89 1.66 -10.61
N PRO A 6 78.69 1.89 -9.60
CA PRO A 6 79.56 0.87 -9.05
C PRO A 6 78.80 -0.03 -8.07
N ASP A 7 78.98 -1.32 -8.32
CA ASP A 7 78.63 -2.46 -7.45
C ASP A 7 79.29 -2.32 -6.06
N SER A 8 78.47 -2.01 -5.01
CA SER A 8 78.86 -2.08 -3.62
C SER A 8 78.48 -3.44 -3.05
N GLY A 9 79.37 -4.44 -3.29
CA GLY A 9 79.24 -5.75 -2.67
C GLY A 9 79.30 -5.71 -1.15
N ALA A 10 78.18 -5.81 -0.52
CA ALA A 10 78.10 -6.15 0.91
C ALA A 10 78.39 -7.63 1.11
N PRO A 11 79.21 -8.03 2.07
CA PRO A 11 79.49 -9.45 2.35
C PRO A 11 78.26 -10.18 2.81
N GLY A 12 77.77 -11.10 1.99
CA GLY A 12 76.62 -11.97 2.34
C GLY A 12 77.00 -12.86 3.51
N THR A 13 76.44 -12.57 4.67
CA THR A 13 76.33 -13.51 5.76
C THR A 13 75.40 -14.62 5.30
N GLN A 14 76.00 -15.76 4.88
CA GLN A 14 75.24 -17.01 4.68
C GLN A 14 74.71 -17.42 6.03
N ALA A 15 73.41 -17.14 6.28
CA ALA A 15 72.68 -17.78 7.35
C ALA A 15 72.66 -19.26 7.07
N GLY A 16 73.31 -20.06 7.88
CA GLY A 16 73.23 -21.51 7.80
C GLY A 16 71.76 -21.98 7.82
N PRO A 17 71.46 -23.17 7.30
CA PRO A 17 70.10 -23.70 7.26
C PRO A 17 69.53 -23.66 8.70
N TYR A 18 68.38 -22.99 8.86
CA TYR A 18 67.62 -22.96 10.09
C TYR A 18 67.20 -24.39 10.42
N GLU A 19 67.94 -25.06 11.34
CA GLU A 19 67.47 -26.30 11.97
C GLU A 19 66.37 -25.89 12.95
N GLY A 20 65.12 -26.08 12.56
CA GLY A 20 63.97 -25.95 13.44
C GLY A 20 64.11 -26.90 14.64
N PRO A 21 63.47 -26.64 15.76
CA PRO A 21 63.51 -27.50 16.93
C PRO A 21 63.19 -28.97 16.55
N ARG A 22 64.04 -29.90 16.97
CA ARG A 22 63.81 -31.33 16.72
C ARG A 22 62.60 -31.81 17.51
N ALA A 23 61.87 -32.78 17.00
CA ALA A 23 60.70 -33.36 17.67
C ALA A 23 60.98 -33.85 19.09
N THR A 24 62.24 -34.11 19.45
CA THR A 24 62.70 -34.48 20.76
C THR A 24 62.88 -33.29 21.71
N ASP A 25 62.90 -32.07 21.20
CA ASP A 25 63.08 -30.85 22.01
C ASP A 25 61.78 -30.34 22.64
N PHE A 26 60.67 -30.97 22.27
CA PHE A 26 59.38 -30.63 22.89
C PHE A 26 59.14 -31.53 24.11
N THR A 27 59.24 -30.97 25.27
CA THR A 27 58.71 -31.63 26.46
C THR A 27 57.20 -31.79 26.30
N PRO A 28 56.65 -33.00 26.49
CA PRO A 28 55.20 -33.14 26.45
C PRO A 28 54.53 -32.22 27.47
N GLU A 29 53.52 -31.49 27.00
CA GLU A 29 52.74 -30.64 27.90
C GLU A 29 52.10 -31.52 28.98
N PRO A 30 52.18 -31.13 30.28
CA PRO A 30 51.61 -31.93 31.34
C PRO A 30 50.12 -32.18 31.08
N ASP A 31 49.68 -33.41 31.32
CA ASP A 31 48.26 -33.79 31.15
C ASP A 31 47.45 -33.12 32.25
N HIS A 32 46.62 -32.19 31.85
CA HIS A 32 45.69 -31.43 32.74
C HIS A 32 44.25 -31.93 32.55
N SER A 33 44.06 -33.17 32.08
CA SER A 33 42.72 -33.70 31.80
C SER A 33 41.81 -33.73 33.03
N ASP A 34 42.42 -33.84 34.23
CA ASP A 34 41.70 -33.93 35.51
C ASP A 34 41.57 -32.59 36.26
N ASP A 35 42.09 -31.51 35.70
CA ASP A 35 41.98 -30.19 36.30
C ASP A 35 40.74 -29.43 35.76
N PRO A 36 39.65 -29.28 36.52
CA PRO A 36 38.40 -28.69 36.04
C PRO A 36 38.52 -27.19 35.71
N GLY A 37 39.61 -26.54 36.09
CA GLY A 37 39.89 -25.13 35.78
C GLY A 37 40.81 -24.91 34.59
N TYR A 38 41.44 -25.97 34.07
CA TYR A 38 42.43 -25.82 32.98
C TYR A 38 41.80 -25.71 31.62
N ILE A 39 41.99 -24.57 31.00
CA ILE A 39 41.52 -24.31 29.61
C ILE A 39 42.72 -24.21 28.71
N THR A 40 42.86 -25.16 27.77
CA THR A 40 43.90 -25.10 26.76
C THR A 40 43.71 -23.89 25.83
N ARG A 41 44.82 -23.37 25.25
CA ARG A 41 44.78 -22.24 24.32
C ARG A 41 43.77 -22.50 23.17
N THR A 42 43.74 -23.73 22.68
CA THR A 42 42.81 -24.11 21.59
C THR A 42 41.34 -24.02 22.04
N ARG A 43 40.99 -24.54 23.22
CA ARG A 43 39.64 -24.43 23.79
C ARG A 43 39.25 -23.00 24.07
N PHE A 44 40.19 -22.21 24.62
CA PHE A 44 39.96 -20.79 24.87
C PHE A 44 39.63 -20.02 23.54
N LEU A 45 40.50 -20.18 22.53
CA LEU A 45 40.31 -19.53 21.24
C LEU A 45 39.02 -19.99 20.54
N ALA A 46 38.73 -21.31 20.58
CA ALA A 46 37.47 -21.85 20.04
C ALA A 46 36.24 -21.26 20.77
N THR A 47 36.28 -21.18 22.08
CA THR A 47 35.17 -20.62 22.87
C THR A 47 34.97 -19.13 22.56
N VAL A 48 36.05 -18.34 22.49
CA VAL A 48 35.99 -16.93 22.14
C VAL A 48 35.47 -16.72 20.71
N ALA A 49 35.92 -17.56 19.75
CA ALA A 49 35.46 -17.48 18.35
C ALA A 49 33.97 -17.84 18.25
N ILE A 50 33.53 -18.90 18.94
CA ILE A 50 32.11 -19.31 18.93
C ILE A 50 31.24 -18.26 19.62
N ALA A 51 31.63 -17.76 20.78
CA ALA A 51 30.90 -16.75 21.53
C ALA A 51 30.84 -15.42 20.76
N GLY A 52 31.96 -14.96 20.20
CA GLY A 52 32.01 -13.73 19.37
C GLY A 52 31.22 -13.87 18.09
N GLY A 53 31.36 -14.99 17.39
CA GLY A 53 30.60 -15.31 16.19
C GLY A 53 29.10 -15.42 16.47
N GLY A 54 28.72 -16.03 17.59
CA GLY A 54 27.32 -16.12 18.03
C GLY A 54 26.69 -14.76 18.33
N ILE A 55 27.43 -13.88 19.03
CA ILE A 55 26.95 -12.51 19.33
C ILE A 55 26.78 -11.71 18.02
N LEU A 56 27.75 -11.77 17.11
CA LEU A 56 27.66 -11.08 15.82
C LEU A 56 26.50 -11.61 14.97
N THR A 57 26.34 -12.92 14.93
CA THR A 57 25.21 -13.56 14.23
C THR A 57 23.88 -13.14 14.81
N ALA A 58 23.75 -13.16 16.12
CA ALA A 58 22.53 -12.72 16.80
C ALA A 58 22.23 -11.22 16.55
N ALA A 59 23.26 -10.38 16.59
CA ALA A 59 23.12 -8.94 16.32
C ALA A 59 22.61 -8.63 14.91
N ILE A 60 22.88 -9.47 13.93
CA ILE A 60 22.38 -9.33 12.55
C ILE A 60 21.05 -10.07 12.38
N LEU A 61 20.95 -11.30 12.87
CA LEU A 61 19.79 -12.16 12.61
C LEU A 61 18.54 -11.69 13.35
N VAL A 62 18.68 -11.21 14.59
CA VAL A 62 17.54 -10.75 15.39
C VAL A 62 16.81 -9.58 14.74
N PRO A 63 17.46 -8.50 14.28
CA PRO A 63 16.76 -7.43 13.58
C PRO A 63 16.21 -7.86 12.22
N VAL A 64 16.93 -8.72 11.47
CA VAL A 64 16.45 -9.21 10.17
C VAL A 64 15.20 -10.07 10.33
N VAL A 65 15.22 -11.04 11.23
CA VAL A 65 14.06 -11.89 11.54
C VAL A 65 12.95 -11.04 12.16
N GLY A 66 13.30 -10.13 13.08
CA GLY A 66 12.35 -9.19 13.67
C GLY A 66 11.63 -8.35 12.62
N PHE A 67 12.35 -7.83 11.63
CA PHE A 67 11.76 -7.08 10.53
C PHE A 67 10.86 -7.97 9.66
N ALA A 68 11.30 -9.18 9.33
CA ALA A 68 10.52 -10.12 8.52
C ALA A 68 9.23 -10.60 9.20
N VAL A 69 9.24 -10.75 10.54
CA VAL A 69 8.10 -11.30 11.30
C VAL A 69 7.23 -10.20 11.91
N ALA A 70 7.76 -9.01 12.16
CA ALA A 70 7.00 -7.94 12.82
C ALA A 70 5.86 -7.38 11.96
N ASN A 71 6.05 -7.31 10.63
CA ASN A 71 5.04 -6.81 9.71
C ASN A 71 3.77 -7.68 9.68
N PRO A 72 3.84 -9.01 9.48
CA PRO A 72 2.65 -9.85 9.50
C PRO A 72 2.00 -10.00 10.88
N LEU A 73 2.69 -9.65 11.96
CA LEU A 73 2.15 -9.68 13.32
C LEU A 73 1.49 -8.37 13.76
N LYS A 74 1.69 -7.29 13.03
CA LYS A 74 0.96 -6.04 13.26
C LYS A 74 -0.47 -6.17 12.71
N SER A 75 -1.43 -6.49 13.57
CA SER A 75 -2.83 -6.29 13.22
C SER A 75 -3.10 -4.79 13.14
N GLU A 76 -3.23 -4.25 11.94
CA GLU A 76 -3.71 -2.88 11.77
C GLU A 76 -5.11 -2.76 12.35
N GLN A 77 -5.25 -2.00 13.43
CA GLN A 77 -6.57 -1.70 14.00
C GLN A 77 -7.22 -0.60 13.15
N TRP A 78 -8.09 -1.00 12.26
CA TRP A 78 -8.90 -0.09 11.48
C TRP A 78 -10.12 0.37 12.27
N ARG A 79 -10.43 1.65 12.18
CA ARG A 79 -11.64 2.22 12.77
C ARG A 79 -12.44 2.96 11.71
N TRP A 80 -13.73 2.98 11.90
CA TRP A 80 -14.60 3.84 11.10
C TRP A 80 -14.42 5.30 11.53
N VAL A 81 -14.19 6.17 10.56
CA VAL A 81 -14.04 7.62 10.75
C VAL A 81 -15.23 8.31 10.11
N ASP A 82 -15.93 9.12 10.89
CA ASP A 82 -17.03 9.95 10.42
C ASP A 82 -16.46 11.14 9.64
N ILE A 83 -16.80 11.24 8.35
CA ILE A 83 -16.31 12.28 7.46
C ILE A 83 -17.34 13.40 7.21
N GLY A 84 -18.55 13.27 7.72
CA GLY A 84 -19.55 14.32 7.61
C GLY A 84 -20.96 13.82 7.33
N PRO A 85 -21.94 14.75 7.26
CA PRO A 85 -23.30 14.42 6.84
C PRO A 85 -23.32 13.88 5.41
N ALA A 86 -24.15 12.86 5.15
CA ALA A 86 -24.28 12.29 3.81
C ALA A 86 -24.77 13.32 2.80
N SER A 87 -25.57 14.32 3.22
CA SER A 87 -26.02 15.42 2.38
C SER A 87 -24.90 16.19 1.69
N ASP A 88 -23.71 16.27 2.30
CA ASP A 88 -22.60 17.02 1.75
C ASP A 88 -21.97 16.31 0.54
N PHE A 89 -22.09 14.99 0.49
CA PHE A 89 -21.52 14.14 -0.54
C PHE A 89 -22.53 13.69 -1.60
N LEU A 90 -23.82 13.68 -1.25
CA LEU A 90 -24.90 13.22 -2.13
C LEU A 90 -25.67 14.38 -2.79
N LYS A 91 -25.07 15.57 -2.85
CA LYS A 91 -25.71 16.76 -3.45
C LYS A 91 -26.15 16.58 -4.89
N ASN A 92 -25.37 15.80 -5.65
CA ASN A 92 -25.62 15.49 -7.04
C ASN A 92 -26.16 14.05 -7.23
N ALA A 93 -26.99 13.59 -6.30
CA ALA A 93 -27.66 12.30 -6.38
C ALA A 93 -28.96 12.38 -7.23
N PRO A 94 -29.43 11.26 -7.82
CA PRO A 94 -30.70 11.22 -8.52
C PRO A 94 -31.88 11.55 -7.57
N PRO A 95 -33.03 12.02 -8.10
CA PRO A 95 -33.40 12.05 -9.52
C PRO A 95 -32.93 13.30 -10.27
N TYR A 96 -32.61 13.13 -11.56
CA TYR A 96 -32.13 14.22 -12.43
C TYR A 96 -33.20 14.71 -13.41
N ALA A 97 -34.40 15.00 -12.95
CA ALA A 97 -35.56 15.32 -13.79
C ALA A 97 -35.35 16.48 -14.81
N ASN A 98 -34.43 17.40 -14.50
CA ASN A 98 -34.13 18.56 -15.34
C ASN A 98 -32.67 18.59 -15.80
N ALA A 99 -32.02 17.42 -15.95
CA ALA A 99 -30.65 17.34 -16.37
C ALA A 99 -30.41 17.86 -17.79
N THR A 100 -29.26 18.51 -17.97
CA THR A 100 -28.69 18.91 -19.25
C THR A 100 -27.32 18.24 -19.39
N PRO A 101 -26.71 18.21 -20.58
CA PRO A 101 -25.35 17.65 -20.72
C PRO A 101 -24.29 18.29 -19.82
N SER A 102 -24.53 19.53 -19.35
CA SER A 102 -23.68 20.23 -18.37
C SER A 102 -24.00 19.87 -16.90
N THR A 103 -25.09 19.16 -16.64
CA THR A 103 -25.45 18.72 -15.29
C THR A 103 -24.38 17.77 -14.76
N LYS A 104 -23.87 18.10 -13.58
CA LYS A 104 -22.94 17.20 -12.86
C LYS A 104 -23.71 15.98 -12.38
N ILE A 105 -23.35 14.82 -12.92
CA ILE A 105 -23.85 13.54 -12.46
C ILE A 105 -22.75 12.93 -11.58
N GLY A 106 -22.99 12.94 -10.28
CA GLY A 106 -21.99 12.60 -9.30
C GLY A 106 -20.99 13.74 -9.02
N GLU A 107 -20.09 13.50 -8.09
CA GLU A 107 -19.07 14.46 -7.65
C GLU A 107 -17.82 13.72 -7.17
N VAL A 108 -16.67 14.38 -7.33
CA VAL A 108 -15.40 13.92 -6.73
C VAL A 108 -14.97 14.94 -5.71
N THR A 109 -14.86 14.53 -4.46
CA THR A 109 -14.43 15.37 -3.35
C THR A 109 -13.10 14.87 -2.80
N SER A 110 -12.09 15.74 -2.74
CA SER A 110 -10.82 15.43 -2.08
C SER A 110 -10.91 15.73 -0.58
N LEU A 111 -10.62 14.75 0.25
CA LEU A 111 -10.72 14.85 1.70
C LEU A 111 -9.42 14.41 2.37
N ALA A 112 -9.06 15.09 3.46
CA ALA A 112 -8.10 14.59 4.41
C ALA A 112 -8.88 13.84 5.50
N VAL A 113 -8.65 12.54 5.62
CA VAL A 113 -9.29 11.70 6.63
C VAL A 113 -8.27 11.39 7.71
N ALA A 114 -8.50 12.00 8.89
CA ALA A 114 -7.65 11.77 10.06
C ALA A 114 -7.90 10.37 10.62
N GLY A 115 -6.84 9.57 10.66
CA GLY A 115 -6.79 8.41 11.54
C GLY A 115 -7.78 7.27 11.27
N THR A 116 -8.00 6.85 10.02
CA THR A 116 -8.56 5.51 9.76
C THR A 116 -7.62 4.41 10.25
N ASN A 117 -6.33 4.69 10.28
CA ASN A 117 -5.27 3.99 10.99
C ASN A 117 -4.66 4.99 12.00
N PRO A 118 -4.44 4.64 13.28
CA PRO A 118 -3.92 5.58 14.28
C PRO A 118 -2.57 6.20 13.93
N GLU A 119 -1.84 5.69 12.95
CA GLU A 119 -0.50 6.15 12.59
C GLU A 119 -0.43 7.13 11.41
N ALA A 120 -1.51 7.35 10.64
CA ALA A 120 -1.44 8.22 9.46
C ALA A 120 -2.75 8.89 9.08
N ASP A 121 -2.68 10.20 8.85
CA ASP A 121 -3.70 10.92 8.11
C ASP A 121 -3.65 10.49 6.63
N ARG A 122 -4.81 10.23 6.06
CA ARG A 122 -4.91 9.81 4.66
C ARG A 122 -5.66 10.84 3.84
N ARG A 123 -5.13 11.16 2.66
CA ARG A 123 -5.92 11.84 1.64
C ARG A 123 -6.65 10.82 0.81
N ILE A 124 -7.94 11.04 0.62
CA ILE A 124 -8.80 10.22 -0.21
C ILE A 124 -9.55 11.08 -1.22
N TYR A 125 -9.95 10.44 -2.31
CA TYR A 125 -10.96 10.96 -3.21
C TYR A 125 -12.25 10.19 -2.97
N LEU A 126 -13.23 10.88 -2.41
CA LEU A 126 -14.58 10.34 -2.32
C LEU A 126 -15.30 10.65 -3.62
N MET A 127 -15.72 9.63 -4.32
CA MET A 127 -16.43 9.72 -5.57
C MET A 127 -17.85 9.23 -5.36
N PHE A 128 -18.79 10.02 -5.82
CA PHE A 128 -20.16 9.59 -6.02
C PHE A 128 -20.45 9.72 -7.50
N GLY A 129 -20.77 8.62 -8.17
CA GLY A 129 -20.91 8.65 -9.62
C GLY A 129 -21.52 7.37 -10.18
N LEU A 130 -21.62 7.30 -11.50
CA LEU A 130 -22.19 6.14 -12.20
C LEU A 130 -21.40 4.88 -11.93
N VAL A 131 -22.09 3.78 -11.68
CA VAL A 131 -21.52 2.43 -11.63
C VAL A 131 -20.83 2.10 -12.94
N ASP A 132 -21.49 2.44 -14.06
CA ASP A 132 -20.93 2.34 -15.41
C ASP A 132 -20.80 3.73 -16.03
N PRO A 133 -19.60 4.35 -16.01
CA PRO A 133 -19.38 5.65 -16.64
C PRO A 133 -19.62 5.65 -18.16
N SER A 134 -19.51 4.50 -18.82
CA SER A 134 -19.72 4.37 -20.27
C SER A 134 -21.20 4.46 -20.65
N ALA A 135 -22.11 4.26 -19.70
CA ALA A 135 -23.54 4.42 -19.90
C ALA A 135 -23.96 5.88 -20.16
N LYS A 136 -23.07 6.85 -19.85
CA LYS A 136 -23.36 8.28 -20.11
C LYS A 136 -23.42 8.54 -21.62
N PRO A 137 -24.54 9.08 -22.13
CA PRO A 137 -24.67 9.36 -23.55
C PRO A 137 -23.64 10.37 -24.04
N ILE A 138 -23.04 10.08 -25.20
CA ILE A 138 -22.18 11.00 -25.95
C ILE A 138 -22.90 11.45 -27.23
N PRO A 139 -22.63 12.67 -27.75
CA PRO A 139 -23.23 13.11 -29.01
C PRO A 139 -22.89 12.18 -30.16
N GLY A 140 -23.88 11.81 -30.96
CA GLY A 140 -23.67 11.08 -32.18
C GLY A 140 -23.05 11.97 -33.29
N PRO A 141 -22.35 11.38 -34.29
CA PRO A 141 -21.61 12.14 -35.30
C PRO A 141 -22.49 13.09 -36.13
N ASN A 142 -23.80 12.83 -36.31
CA ASN A 142 -24.74 13.65 -37.04
C ASN A 142 -25.97 14.04 -36.20
N GLU A 143 -25.87 13.94 -34.90
CA GLU A 143 -26.96 14.25 -33.99
C GLU A 143 -27.04 15.77 -33.73
N SER A 144 -28.23 16.36 -33.89
CA SER A 144 -28.40 17.76 -33.53
C SER A 144 -28.30 17.95 -32.01
N THR A 145 -27.83 19.12 -31.59
CA THR A 145 -27.74 19.47 -30.16
C THR A 145 -29.09 19.32 -29.43
N ALA A 146 -30.21 19.65 -30.10
CA ALA A 146 -31.54 19.52 -29.52
C ALA A 146 -31.92 18.04 -29.31
N ALA A 147 -31.64 17.17 -30.27
CA ALA A 147 -31.90 15.73 -30.18
C ALA A 147 -31.02 15.10 -29.07
N PHE A 148 -29.72 15.44 -29.03
CA PHE A 148 -28.83 14.99 -27.96
C PHE A 148 -29.30 15.41 -26.59
N ASN A 149 -29.67 16.69 -26.40
CA ASN A 149 -30.16 17.19 -25.14
C ASN A 149 -31.43 16.49 -24.66
N ALA A 150 -32.37 16.21 -25.60
CA ALA A 150 -33.58 15.45 -25.25
C ALA A 150 -33.26 14.02 -24.83
N ARG A 151 -32.38 13.34 -25.55
CA ARG A 151 -31.93 11.98 -25.25
C ARG A 151 -31.17 11.93 -23.91
N PHE A 152 -30.27 12.89 -23.67
CA PHE A 152 -29.53 13.01 -22.42
C PHE A 152 -30.48 13.22 -21.23
N LYS A 153 -31.46 14.13 -21.39
CA LYS A 153 -32.46 14.40 -20.35
C LYS A 153 -33.29 13.16 -20.02
N ALA A 154 -33.74 12.41 -21.04
CA ALA A 154 -34.51 11.19 -20.83
C ALA A 154 -33.69 10.11 -20.11
N TRP A 155 -32.45 9.91 -20.53
CA TRP A 155 -31.52 8.99 -19.86
C TRP A 155 -31.27 9.40 -18.39
N ALA A 156 -30.92 10.66 -18.15
CA ALA A 156 -30.64 11.16 -16.81
C ALA A 156 -31.84 11.09 -15.85
N ALA A 157 -33.04 11.35 -16.37
CA ALA A 157 -34.28 11.21 -15.59
C ALA A 157 -34.58 9.75 -15.21
N GLY A 158 -34.08 8.79 -15.99
CA GLY A 158 -34.19 7.35 -15.69
C GLY A 158 -33.17 6.83 -14.67
N LEU A 159 -32.14 7.61 -14.34
CA LEU A 159 -31.15 7.20 -13.33
C LEU A 159 -31.76 7.09 -11.93
N THR A 160 -31.37 6.03 -11.27
CA THR A 160 -31.76 5.74 -9.88
C THR A 160 -30.51 5.66 -8.98
N ALA A 161 -30.71 5.56 -7.69
CA ALA A 161 -29.59 5.34 -6.76
C ALA A 161 -28.91 3.96 -6.98
N ALA A 162 -29.54 3.02 -7.65
CA ALA A 162 -28.93 1.73 -8.00
C ALA A 162 -27.89 1.86 -9.14
N ASP A 163 -28.03 2.89 -9.98
CA ASP A 163 -27.08 3.18 -11.06
C ASP A 163 -25.87 3.98 -10.58
N MET A 164 -25.84 4.34 -9.29
CA MET A 164 -24.81 5.16 -8.69
C MET A 164 -24.01 4.35 -7.67
N ASP A 165 -22.74 4.69 -7.54
CA ASP A 165 -21.83 4.06 -6.59
C ASP A 165 -21.06 5.12 -5.79
N THR A 166 -20.65 4.74 -4.60
CA THR A 166 -19.81 5.58 -3.73
C THR A 166 -18.49 4.88 -3.52
N LEU A 167 -17.42 5.50 -4.01
CA LEU A 167 -16.06 4.97 -3.90
C LEU A 167 -15.19 5.93 -3.09
N ALA A 168 -14.44 5.40 -2.16
CA ALA A 168 -13.34 6.12 -1.53
C ALA A 168 -12.03 5.57 -2.08
N ILE A 169 -11.32 6.37 -2.86
CA ILE A 169 -10.05 6.00 -3.49
C ILE A 169 -8.92 6.66 -2.70
N TRP A 170 -7.94 5.88 -2.31
CA TRP A 170 -6.77 6.41 -1.61
C TRP A 170 -5.89 7.20 -2.59
N ASN A 171 -5.53 8.42 -2.19
CA ASN A 171 -4.59 9.26 -2.94
C ASN A 171 -3.16 8.72 -2.84
N ARG A 172 -2.94 7.48 -3.30
CA ARG A 172 -1.65 6.81 -3.26
C ARG A 172 -1.48 5.97 -4.52
N CYS A 173 -0.52 6.36 -5.37
CA CYS A 173 -0.20 5.61 -6.59
C CYS A 173 0.25 4.18 -6.25
N ALA A 174 -0.32 3.20 -6.92
CA ALA A 174 0.04 1.80 -6.73
C ALA A 174 1.44 1.42 -7.24
N HIS A 175 2.17 2.33 -7.92
CA HIS A 175 3.55 2.11 -8.34
C HIS A 175 4.53 2.27 -7.17
N LEU A 176 4.71 3.49 -6.64
CA LEU A 176 5.65 3.80 -5.56
C LEU A 176 5.05 4.74 -4.48
N GLY A 177 3.74 4.82 -4.39
CA GLY A 177 3.07 5.55 -3.32
C GLY A 177 2.98 7.07 -3.50
N CYS A 178 3.40 7.64 -4.65
CA CYS A 178 3.26 9.08 -4.91
C CYS A 178 1.78 9.52 -4.85
N PRO A 179 1.48 10.74 -4.40
CA PRO A 179 0.14 11.29 -4.50
C PRO A 179 -0.35 11.34 -5.95
N VAL A 180 -1.59 10.92 -6.20
CA VAL A 180 -2.23 11.07 -7.50
C VAL A 180 -3.11 12.32 -7.52
N ALA A 181 -3.27 12.93 -8.70
CA ALA A 181 -4.17 14.06 -8.91
C ALA A 181 -5.38 13.64 -9.73
N TYR A 182 -6.57 14.06 -9.34
CA TYR A 182 -7.77 13.89 -10.16
C TYR A 182 -7.81 14.95 -11.26
N ALA A 183 -7.84 14.49 -12.49
CA ALA A 183 -7.91 15.32 -13.69
C ALA A 183 -9.36 15.36 -14.20
N ALA A 184 -10.08 16.42 -13.87
CA ALA A 184 -11.51 16.56 -14.21
C ALA A 184 -11.79 16.50 -15.73
N GLY A 185 -10.85 16.94 -16.56
CA GLY A 185 -11.00 16.92 -18.03
C GLY A 185 -10.99 15.51 -18.62
N SER A 186 -10.17 14.61 -18.09
CA SER A 186 -10.11 13.19 -18.47
C SER A 186 -10.99 12.31 -17.59
N GLN A 187 -11.57 12.86 -16.54
CA GLN A 187 -12.34 12.13 -15.52
C GLN A 187 -11.55 10.92 -14.96
N GLY A 188 -10.27 11.11 -14.68
CA GLY A 188 -9.37 10.05 -14.22
C GLY A 188 -8.30 10.58 -13.28
N PHE A 189 -7.37 9.72 -12.88
CA PHE A 189 -6.28 10.09 -11.99
C PHE A 189 -4.93 9.99 -12.71
N ILE A 190 -4.03 10.91 -12.39
CA ILE A 190 -2.68 10.95 -12.93
C ILE A 190 -1.69 11.03 -11.79
N CYS A 191 -0.67 10.17 -11.84
CA CYS A 191 0.48 10.23 -10.96
C CYS A 191 1.59 11.04 -11.65
N PRO A 192 2.02 12.19 -11.09
CA PRO A 192 3.02 13.05 -11.73
C PRO A 192 4.44 12.48 -11.67
N CYS A 193 4.70 11.49 -10.79
CA CYS A 193 6.06 10.97 -10.60
C CYS A 193 6.57 10.20 -11.83
N HIS A 194 5.78 9.23 -12.34
CA HIS A 194 6.19 8.33 -13.42
C HIS A 194 5.08 8.13 -14.46
N GLY A 195 4.10 9.02 -14.52
CA GLY A 195 3.05 8.98 -15.55
C GLY A 195 2.03 7.85 -15.37
N GLY A 196 1.88 7.30 -14.15
CA GLY A 196 0.79 6.35 -13.88
C GLY A 196 -0.56 7.02 -14.14
N ALA A 197 -1.38 6.40 -14.98
CA ALA A 197 -2.69 6.92 -15.37
C ALA A 197 -3.79 5.91 -15.03
N TYR A 198 -4.90 6.44 -14.52
CA TYR A 198 -6.03 5.65 -14.06
C TYR A 198 -7.33 6.29 -14.54
N ASP A 199 -8.34 5.47 -14.76
CA ASP A 199 -9.69 5.94 -15.09
C ASP A 199 -10.41 6.56 -13.88
N SER A 200 -11.69 6.93 -14.07
CA SER A 200 -12.52 7.50 -13.01
C SER A 200 -12.74 6.57 -11.81
N ARG A 201 -12.57 5.27 -11.98
CA ARG A 201 -12.71 4.27 -10.91
C ARG A 201 -11.37 3.85 -10.29
N GLY A 202 -10.27 4.46 -10.73
CA GLY A 202 -8.93 4.14 -10.27
C GLY A 202 -8.32 2.90 -10.92
N LEU A 203 -8.90 2.39 -12.01
CA LEU A 203 -8.33 1.28 -12.76
C LEU A 203 -7.18 1.78 -13.65
N VAL A 204 -6.12 1.00 -13.78
CA VAL A 204 -4.95 1.38 -14.58
C VAL A 204 -5.31 1.46 -16.06
N ILE A 205 -5.03 2.61 -16.69
CA ILE A 205 -5.16 2.82 -18.13
C ILE A 205 -3.82 3.11 -18.80
N GLY A 206 -2.74 3.30 -18.01
CA GLY A 206 -1.40 3.50 -18.55
C GLY A 206 -0.33 3.74 -17.49
N GLY A 207 0.93 3.60 -17.91
CA GLY A 207 2.09 3.81 -17.07
C GLY A 207 2.51 2.57 -16.27
N PRO A 208 3.43 2.72 -15.29
CA PRO A 208 4.06 1.61 -14.59
C PRO A 208 3.28 0.99 -13.41
N PRO A 209 2.11 1.49 -12.95
CA PRO A 209 1.43 0.87 -11.82
C PRO A 209 1.05 -0.58 -12.09
N PRO A 210 1.37 -1.52 -11.17
CA PRO A 210 1.07 -2.95 -11.37
C PRO A 210 -0.38 -3.32 -11.09
N ARG A 211 -1.16 -2.43 -10.47
CA ARG A 211 -2.55 -2.64 -10.06
C ARG A 211 -3.32 -1.33 -9.95
N PRO A 212 -4.66 -1.39 -9.83
CA PRO A 212 -5.49 -0.21 -9.57
C PRO A 212 -5.13 0.50 -8.27
N LEU A 213 -5.69 1.71 -8.11
CA LEU A 213 -5.59 2.47 -6.86
C LEU A 213 -6.30 1.74 -5.72
N ASP A 214 -5.71 1.81 -4.53
CA ASP A 214 -6.32 1.27 -3.33
C ASP A 214 -7.61 2.00 -2.98
N ARG A 215 -8.54 1.27 -2.40
CA ARG A 215 -9.83 1.77 -1.95
C ARG A 215 -9.95 1.71 -0.44
N LEU A 216 -10.90 2.46 0.09
CA LEU A 216 -11.32 2.35 1.49
C LEU A 216 -12.79 1.93 1.53
N ASP A 217 -13.14 1.15 2.54
CA ASP A 217 -14.54 0.87 2.85
C ASP A 217 -15.29 2.15 3.12
N VAL A 218 -16.50 2.23 2.56
CA VAL A 218 -17.43 3.34 2.81
C VAL A 218 -18.73 2.75 3.33
N LYS A 219 -19.32 3.39 4.32
CA LYS A 219 -20.69 3.10 4.73
C LYS A 219 -21.44 4.38 5.08
N ILE A 220 -22.73 4.35 4.85
CA ILE A 220 -23.65 5.40 5.26
C ILE A 220 -24.51 4.82 6.39
N VAL A 221 -24.61 5.54 7.49
CA VAL A 221 -25.33 5.11 8.68
C VAL A 221 -26.29 6.19 9.15
N ASP A 222 -27.40 5.77 9.74
CA ASP A 222 -28.29 6.70 10.44
C ASP A 222 -27.99 6.63 11.95
N GLN A 223 -27.34 7.64 12.48
CA GLN A 223 -26.99 7.75 13.89
C GLN A 223 -28.20 7.97 14.82
N SER A 224 -29.41 8.14 14.28
CA SER A 224 -30.63 8.15 15.09
C SER A 224 -31.08 6.74 15.50
N GLN A 225 -30.59 5.71 14.81
CA GLN A 225 -30.90 4.31 15.07
C GLN A 225 -29.80 3.69 15.95
N GLN A 226 -30.24 2.81 16.85
CA GLN A 226 -29.31 2.02 17.67
C GLN A 226 -29.23 0.60 17.12
N TYR A 227 -28.03 0.15 16.89
CA TYR A 227 -27.73 -1.20 16.42
C TYR A 227 -26.95 -1.98 17.50
N SER A 228 -27.27 -3.24 17.68
CA SER A 228 -26.45 -4.12 18.51
C SER A 228 -25.09 -4.37 17.87
N ALA A 229 -24.10 -4.78 18.67
CA ALA A 229 -22.79 -5.16 18.13
C ALA A 229 -22.88 -6.29 17.08
N ALA A 230 -23.84 -7.22 17.26
CA ALA A 230 -24.10 -8.29 16.30
C ALA A 230 -24.68 -7.77 14.97
N ASP A 231 -25.57 -6.76 15.03
CA ASP A 231 -26.12 -6.13 13.81
C ASP A 231 -25.07 -5.34 13.06
N VAL A 232 -24.20 -4.62 13.77
CA VAL A 232 -23.06 -3.92 13.17
C VAL A 232 -22.10 -4.92 12.49
N ALA A 233 -21.78 -6.02 13.16
CA ALA A 233 -20.93 -7.07 12.58
C ALA A 233 -21.58 -7.74 11.35
N ALA A 234 -22.92 -7.82 11.31
CA ALA A 234 -23.69 -8.31 10.16
C ALA A 234 -23.91 -7.24 9.07
N GLY A 235 -23.39 -6.01 9.23
CA GLY A 235 -23.54 -4.91 8.28
C GLY A 235 -24.94 -4.31 8.18
N LYS A 236 -25.83 -4.59 9.14
CA LYS A 236 -27.21 -4.08 9.16
C LYS A 236 -27.30 -2.59 9.52
N ASP A 237 -26.22 -2.01 10.02
CA ASP A 237 -26.09 -0.58 10.29
C ASP A 237 -25.90 0.25 9.01
N ARG A 238 -25.67 -0.40 7.85
CA ARG A 238 -25.45 0.27 6.58
C ARG A 238 -26.76 0.58 5.88
N LEU A 239 -26.94 1.84 5.53
CA LEU A 239 -28.02 2.24 4.60
C LEU A 239 -27.60 1.90 3.17
N SER A 240 -28.55 1.40 2.38
CA SER A 240 -28.37 1.37 0.93
C SER A 240 -28.27 2.81 0.39
N LEU A 241 -27.66 3.01 -0.76
CA LEU A 241 -27.55 4.33 -1.35
C LEU A 241 -28.93 4.96 -1.60
N GLN A 242 -29.92 4.15 -1.98
CA GLN A 242 -31.30 4.60 -2.16
C GLN A 242 -31.90 5.13 -0.85
N GLN A 243 -31.70 4.42 0.26
CA GLN A 243 -32.16 4.87 1.58
C GLN A 243 -31.42 6.13 2.01
N ALA A 244 -30.10 6.19 1.78
CA ALA A 244 -29.28 7.33 2.11
C ALA A 244 -29.69 8.59 1.34
N VAL A 245 -30.01 8.48 0.06
CA VAL A 245 -30.52 9.59 -0.77
C VAL A 245 -31.88 10.07 -0.25
N ALA A 246 -32.79 9.13 0.04
CA ALA A 246 -34.14 9.47 0.56
C ALA A 246 -34.10 10.15 1.93
N THR A 247 -33.10 9.88 2.75
CA THR A 247 -32.96 10.40 4.12
C THR A 247 -31.83 11.41 4.28
N SER A 248 -31.16 11.80 3.19
CA SER A 248 -29.94 12.63 3.20
C SER A 248 -30.15 14.03 3.79
N SER A 249 -31.39 14.53 3.86
CA SER A 249 -31.72 15.80 4.53
C SER A 249 -31.49 15.77 6.03
N SER A 250 -31.44 14.60 6.64
CA SER A 250 -31.15 14.44 8.07
C SER A 250 -29.65 14.58 8.36
N PRO A 251 -29.22 15.48 9.25
CA PRO A 251 -27.83 15.63 9.63
C PRO A 251 -27.29 14.41 10.40
N LYS A 252 -28.17 13.51 10.84
CA LYS A 252 -27.82 12.26 11.54
C LYS A 252 -27.48 11.14 10.58
N VAL A 253 -27.77 11.28 9.29
CA VAL A 253 -27.30 10.36 8.26
C VAL A 253 -25.87 10.75 7.91
N ARG A 254 -24.93 9.89 8.29
CA ARG A 254 -23.49 10.16 8.25
C ARG A 254 -22.78 9.22 7.30
N MET A 255 -21.74 9.73 6.67
CA MET A 255 -20.83 8.93 5.85
C MET A 255 -19.57 8.61 6.63
N LEU A 256 -19.21 7.35 6.65
CA LEU A 256 -18.06 6.83 7.37
C LEU A 256 -17.11 6.13 6.40
N VAL A 257 -15.82 6.32 6.64
CA VAL A 257 -14.74 5.64 5.89
C VAL A 257 -13.98 4.72 6.84
N GLY A 258 -13.65 3.53 6.37
CA GLY A 258 -13.06 2.48 7.18
C GLY A 258 -11.76 1.92 6.62
N LYS A 259 -11.65 0.59 6.63
CA LYS A 259 -10.45 -0.16 6.23
C LYS A 259 -10.07 0.11 4.77
N ALA A 260 -8.76 0.26 4.52
CA ALA A 260 -8.24 0.29 3.17
C ALA A 260 -7.99 -1.14 2.65
N TYR A 261 -8.14 -1.33 1.35
CA TYR A 261 -7.92 -2.59 0.66
C TYR A 261 -7.44 -2.35 -0.78
N SER A 262 -6.73 -3.32 -1.34
CA SER A 262 -6.32 -3.32 -2.73
C SER A 262 -7.38 -3.98 -3.60
N ILE A 263 -7.37 -3.71 -4.91
CA ILE A 263 -8.28 -4.36 -5.87
C ILE A 263 -7.52 -4.88 -7.08
N SER A 264 -8.05 -5.94 -7.71
CA SER A 264 -7.59 -6.40 -9.00
C SER A 264 -8.10 -5.52 -10.14
N ALA A 265 -7.68 -5.80 -11.38
CA ALA A 265 -8.20 -5.16 -12.58
C ALA A 265 -9.71 -5.42 -12.76
N GLU A 266 -10.20 -6.57 -12.33
CA GLU A 266 -11.60 -6.98 -12.32
C GLU A 266 -12.38 -6.40 -11.14
N GLN A 267 -11.73 -5.57 -10.33
CA GLN A 267 -12.27 -4.90 -9.13
C GLN A 267 -12.57 -5.85 -7.95
N GLU A 268 -11.98 -7.02 -7.95
CA GLU A 268 -12.06 -7.93 -6.80
C GLU A 268 -11.22 -7.40 -5.63
N PRO A 269 -11.74 -7.43 -4.40
CA PRO A 269 -11.02 -6.93 -3.23
C PRO A 269 -9.97 -7.91 -2.74
N PHE A 270 -8.82 -7.37 -2.35
CA PHE A 270 -7.68 -8.08 -1.74
C PHE A 270 -7.25 -7.38 -0.45
N PRO A 271 -6.54 -8.06 0.46
CA PRO A 271 -5.83 -7.38 1.54
C PRO A 271 -4.99 -6.22 1.00
N LEU A 272 -4.77 -5.20 1.82
CA LEU A 272 -4.00 -4.04 1.40
C LEU A 272 -2.57 -4.45 1.04
N HIS A 273 -2.13 -4.09 -0.15
CA HIS A 273 -0.78 -4.30 -0.65
C HIS A 273 0.05 -3.01 -0.61
N SER A 274 1.35 -3.16 -0.44
CA SER A 274 2.28 -2.03 -0.57
C SER A 274 2.36 -1.53 -2.02
N PRO A 275 2.72 -0.25 -2.25
CA PRO A 275 3.01 0.22 -3.60
C PRO A 275 4.09 -0.64 -4.29
N GLY A 276 3.92 -0.91 -5.57
CA GLY A 276 4.78 -1.79 -6.35
C GLY A 276 4.39 -3.27 -6.33
N GLU A 277 3.54 -3.69 -5.41
CA GLU A 277 3.10 -5.09 -5.29
C GLU A 277 1.86 -5.35 -6.14
N PRO A 278 1.88 -6.34 -7.04
CA PRO A 278 0.69 -6.78 -7.78
C PRO A 278 -0.22 -7.63 -6.87
N VAL A 279 -1.53 -7.58 -7.08
CA VAL A 279 -2.50 -8.43 -6.36
C VAL A 279 -2.79 -9.75 -7.07
N THR A 280 -2.47 -9.84 -8.37
CA THR A 280 -2.67 -11.04 -9.20
C THR A 280 -1.47 -11.27 -10.13
N GLY A 281 -1.37 -12.49 -10.66
CA GLY A 281 -0.32 -12.88 -11.59
C GLY A 281 0.84 -13.64 -10.91
N ALA A 282 1.84 -14.05 -11.70
CA ALA A 282 2.93 -14.90 -11.24
C ALA A 282 3.79 -14.29 -10.12
N LEU A 283 3.85 -12.97 -10.05
CA LEU A 283 4.65 -12.25 -9.06
C LEU A 283 3.90 -11.99 -7.75
N SER A 284 2.58 -12.12 -7.72
CA SER A 284 1.80 -11.87 -6.49
C SER A 284 2.19 -12.79 -5.33
N ASN A 285 2.62 -14.02 -5.64
CA ASN A 285 3.07 -14.99 -4.64
C ASN A 285 4.45 -14.68 -4.04
N LEU A 286 5.21 -13.74 -4.62
CA LEU A 286 6.51 -13.31 -4.09
C LEU A 286 6.37 -12.24 -3.02
N TYR A 287 5.20 -11.61 -2.92
CA TYR A 287 4.93 -10.54 -1.98
C TYR A 287 3.93 -11.03 -0.94
N PRO A 288 4.32 -11.08 0.34
CA PRO A 288 3.40 -11.40 1.42
C PRO A 288 2.35 -10.29 1.57
N PHE A 289 1.12 -10.66 1.89
CA PHE A 289 0.07 -9.70 2.23
C PHE A 289 0.47 -8.92 3.50
N VAL A 290 0.30 -7.60 3.47
CA VAL A 290 0.60 -6.70 4.60
C VAL A 290 -0.66 -6.38 5.39
#